data_690d439ea8466cef6afcd5559fdb7307
#
_entry.id   690d439ea8466cef6afcd5559fdb7307
#
_cell.length_a   1.000
_cell.length_b   1.000
_cell.length_c   1.000
_cell.angle_alpha   90.00
_cell.angle_beta   90.00
_cell.angle_gamma   90.00
#
_symmetry.space_group_name_H-M   'P 1'
#
loop_
_entity.id
_entity.type
_entity.pdbx_description
1 polymer ?
#
loop_
_entity_poly.entity_id
_entity_poly.type
_entity_poly.pdbx_seq_one_letter_code
_entity_poly.pdbx_strand_id
1 'polypeptide(L)'
;MRILLAADGSKQMKKALVYLVANESMFGVEGELFVLNVQAAMPSRVQRMLGAAACEEYYGDEADKVLNPIKRFLDRHAMRYRCSWVVGSAADEIKQASKRERSHLIVMGTHGRGFVGRIMMGSVAQRVIAESEIPLILVK
;
A
#
# COMPACT_ATOMS: atom_id res chain seq x y z
N MET A 1 13.12 4.72 11.89
CA MET A 1 11.83 5.30 11.44
C MET A 1 10.92 4.20 10.92
N ARG A 2 9.63 4.19 11.24
CA ARG A 2 8.64 3.26 10.67
C ARG A 2 7.90 3.95 9.55
N ILE A 3 7.89 3.33 8.36
CA ILE A 3 7.27 3.88 7.16
C ILE A 3 6.19 2.91 6.67
N LEU A 4 5.00 3.43 6.36
CA LEU A 4 3.96 2.67 5.69
C LEU A 4 4.01 2.98 4.19
N LEU A 5 4.14 1.94 3.36
CA LEU A 5 3.99 2.02 1.90
C LEU A 5 2.63 1.47 1.50
N ALA A 6 1.78 2.30 0.92
CA ALA A 6 0.52 1.86 0.32
C ALA A 6 0.80 1.25 -1.07
N ALA A 7 0.59 -0.06 -1.18
CA ALA A 7 0.96 -0.85 -2.34
C ALA A 7 -0.27 -1.27 -3.15
N ASP A 8 -0.43 -0.70 -4.34
CA ASP A 8 -1.50 -1.02 -5.28
C ASP A 8 -1.01 -1.67 -6.60
N GLY A 9 0.30 -1.87 -6.73
CA GLY A 9 0.93 -2.41 -7.93
C GLY A 9 1.06 -1.42 -9.09
N SER A 10 0.73 -0.14 -8.89
CA SER A 10 0.86 0.91 -9.90
C SER A 10 2.32 1.23 -10.23
N LYS A 11 2.55 1.92 -11.35
CA LYS A 11 3.86 2.46 -11.70
C LYS A 11 4.41 3.43 -10.63
N GLN A 12 3.54 4.28 -10.10
CA GLN A 12 3.89 5.26 -9.09
C GLN A 12 4.30 4.58 -7.78
N MET A 13 3.58 3.52 -7.37
CA MET A 13 3.98 2.71 -6.22
C MET A 13 5.36 2.06 -6.42
N LYS A 14 5.65 1.56 -7.62
CA LYS A 14 6.97 0.98 -7.92
C LYS A 14 8.08 2.03 -7.84
N LYS A 15 7.84 3.26 -8.34
CA LYS A 15 8.77 4.39 -8.16
C LYS A 15 8.95 4.74 -6.68
N ALA A 16 7.87 4.74 -5.90
CA ALA A 16 7.93 4.97 -4.45
C ALA A 16 8.80 3.92 -3.75
N LEU A 17 8.64 2.65 -4.12
CA LEU A 17 9.45 1.55 -3.59
C LEU A 17 10.95 1.73 -3.91
N VAL A 18 11.27 2.05 -5.16
CA VAL A 18 12.66 2.32 -5.59
C VAL A 18 13.24 3.52 -4.83
N TYR A 19 12.44 4.59 -4.68
CA TYR A 19 12.85 5.77 -3.91
C TYR A 19 13.19 5.41 -2.46
N LEU A 20 12.36 4.61 -1.80
CA LEU A 20 12.58 4.19 -0.42
C LEU A 20 13.87 3.37 -0.29
N VAL A 21 14.11 2.42 -1.18
CA VAL A 21 15.33 1.60 -1.15
C VAL A 21 16.57 2.46 -1.42
N ALA A 22 16.51 3.35 -2.40
CA ALA A 22 17.62 4.26 -2.71
C ALA A 22 17.95 5.25 -1.56
N ASN A 23 17.00 5.46 -0.65
CA ASN A 23 17.13 6.37 0.49
C ASN A 23 16.95 5.63 1.83
N GLU A 24 17.44 4.41 1.92
CA GLU A 24 17.28 3.56 3.12
C GLU A 24 17.83 4.21 4.40
N SER A 25 18.81 5.10 4.28
CA SER A 25 19.34 5.88 5.40
C SER A 25 18.27 6.72 6.13
N MET A 26 17.17 7.07 5.45
CA MET A 26 16.02 7.74 6.09
C MET A 26 15.37 6.91 7.19
N PHE A 27 15.49 5.60 7.13
CA PHE A 27 14.87 4.70 8.11
C PHE A 27 15.63 4.68 9.44
N GLY A 28 16.93 4.95 9.43
CA GLY A 28 17.81 4.74 10.57
C GLY A 28 18.04 3.25 10.87
N VAL A 29 18.88 2.97 11.85
CA VAL A 29 19.33 1.60 12.19
C VAL A 29 18.17 0.64 12.54
N GLU A 30 17.11 1.14 13.16
CA GLU A 30 15.93 0.36 13.52
C GLU A 30 14.73 0.64 12.62
N GLY A 31 15.00 1.07 11.39
CA GLY A 31 13.95 1.36 10.43
C GLY A 31 13.20 0.12 10.00
N GLU A 32 11.90 0.24 9.78
CA GLU A 32 11.05 -0.82 9.27
C GLU A 32 10.07 -0.28 8.23
N LEU A 33 9.93 -1.01 7.15
CA LEU A 33 8.93 -0.74 6.11
C LEU A 33 7.72 -1.66 6.31
N PHE A 34 6.55 -1.08 6.50
CA PHE A 34 5.29 -1.81 6.47
C PHE A 34 4.61 -1.60 5.12
N VAL A 35 4.48 -2.65 4.35
CA VAL A 35 3.84 -2.65 3.03
C VAL A 35 2.41 -3.12 3.17
N LEU A 36 1.46 -2.25 2.86
CA LEU A 36 0.02 -2.54 2.95
C LEU A 36 -0.61 -2.55 1.56
N ASN A 37 -1.23 -3.67 1.20
CA ASN A 37 -2.12 -3.75 0.05
C ASN A 37 -3.58 -3.74 0.54
N VAL A 38 -4.41 -2.87 -0.02
CA VAL A 38 -5.83 -2.80 0.28
C VAL A 38 -6.63 -3.26 -0.94
N GLN A 39 -7.46 -4.26 -0.73
CA GLN A 39 -8.39 -4.79 -1.73
C GLN A 39 -9.76 -4.16 -1.55
N ALA A 40 -10.38 -3.69 -2.64
CA ALA A 40 -11.76 -3.26 -2.59
C ALA A 40 -12.69 -4.45 -2.33
N ALA A 41 -13.67 -4.27 -1.46
CA ALA A 41 -14.64 -5.31 -1.20
C ALA A 41 -15.45 -5.66 -2.47
N MET A 42 -15.64 -6.95 -2.74
CA MET A 42 -16.56 -7.39 -3.76
C MET A 42 -18.01 -6.99 -3.40
N PRO A 43 -18.88 -6.79 -4.40
CA PRO A 43 -20.30 -6.60 -4.14
C PRO A 43 -20.87 -7.73 -3.27
N SER A 44 -21.73 -7.40 -2.32
CA SER A 44 -22.30 -8.36 -1.35
C SER A 44 -22.99 -9.56 -2.02
N ARG A 45 -23.60 -9.33 -3.19
CA ARG A 45 -24.21 -10.41 -3.98
C ARG A 45 -23.16 -11.43 -4.44
N VAL A 46 -22.01 -10.96 -4.91
CA VAL A 46 -20.91 -11.84 -5.36
C VAL A 46 -20.33 -12.60 -4.19
N GLN A 47 -20.14 -11.94 -3.05
CA GLN A 47 -19.64 -12.59 -1.83
C GLN A 47 -20.57 -13.73 -1.37
N ARG A 48 -21.88 -13.50 -1.40
CA ARG A 48 -22.86 -14.54 -1.05
C ARG A 48 -22.89 -15.72 -2.04
N MET A 49 -22.66 -15.45 -3.32
CA MET A 49 -22.60 -16.50 -4.35
C MET A 49 -21.35 -17.38 -4.24
N LEU A 50 -20.20 -16.77 -3.94
CA LEU A 50 -18.93 -17.47 -3.86
C LEU A 50 -18.69 -18.16 -2.52
N GLY A 51 -19.22 -17.60 -1.42
CA GLY A 51 -18.92 -18.02 -0.07
C GLY A 51 -17.62 -17.44 0.48
N ALA A 52 -17.44 -17.51 1.80
CA ALA A 52 -16.33 -16.87 2.51
C ALA A 52 -14.95 -17.41 2.09
N ALA A 53 -14.82 -18.73 1.96
CA ALA A 53 -13.55 -19.37 1.60
C ALA A 53 -13.06 -18.96 0.20
N ALA A 54 -13.94 -18.96 -0.80
CA ALA A 54 -13.60 -18.56 -2.16
C ALA A 54 -13.29 -17.07 -2.25
N CYS A 55 -13.96 -16.22 -1.48
CA CYS A 55 -13.65 -14.79 -1.39
C CYS A 55 -12.26 -14.56 -0.79
N GLU A 56 -11.93 -15.23 0.29
CA GLU A 56 -10.62 -15.14 0.96
C GLU A 56 -9.48 -15.57 0.03
N GLU A 57 -9.65 -16.70 -0.65
CA GLU A 57 -8.70 -17.19 -1.64
C GLU A 57 -8.48 -16.18 -2.77
N TYR A 58 -9.56 -15.63 -3.32
CA TYR A 58 -9.48 -14.61 -4.35
C TYR A 58 -8.71 -13.36 -3.89
N TYR A 59 -9.04 -12.84 -2.70
CA TYR A 59 -8.35 -11.66 -2.17
C TYR A 59 -6.88 -11.95 -1.89
N GLY A 60 -6.56 -13.13 -1.37
CA GLY A 60 -5.19 -13.58 -1.16
C GLY A 60 -4.39 -13.63 -2.47
N ASP A 61 -4.95 -14.22 -3.52
CA ASP A 61 -4.32 -14.30 -4.84
C ASP A 61 -4.09 -12.91 -5.46
N GLU A 62 -5.06 -12.01 -5.36
CA GLU A 62 -4.93 -10.64 -5.86
C GLU A 62 -3.87 -9.85 -5.06
N ALA A 63 -3.84 -10.03 -3.75
CA ALA A 63 -2.81 -9.42 -2.91
C ALA A 63 -1.41 -9.96 -3.25
N ASP A 64 -1.27 -11.25 -3.47
CA ASP A 64 0.00 -11.88 -3.82
C ASP A 64 0.56 -11.39 -5.16
N LYS A 65 -0.29 -11.11 -6.14
CA LYS A 65 0.14 -10.50 -7.41
C LYS A 65 0.83 -9.14 -7.19
N VAL A 66 0.42 -8.39 -6.18
CA VAL A 66 1.02 -7.10 -5.83
C VAL A 66 2.22 -7.29 -4.91
N LEU A 67 2.07 -8.08 -3.85
CA LEU A 67 3.04 -8.16 -2.76
C LEU A 67 4.24 -9.04 -3.10
N ASN A 68 4.08 -10.14 -3.84
CA ASN A 68 5.20 -11.04 -4.12
C ASN A 68 6.34 -10.40 -4.94
N PRO A 69 6.07 -9.57 -5.97
CA PRO A 69 7.14 -8.81 -6.62
C PRO A 69 7.85 -7.84 -5.68
N ILE A 70 7.11 -7.21 -4.76
CA ILE A 70 7.66 -6.27 -3.77
C ILE A 70 8.56 -7.02 -2.78
N LYS A 71 8.09 -8.14 -2.22
CA LYS A 71 8.89 -8.99 -1.32
C LYS A 71 10.22 -9.38 -1.97
N ARG A 72 10.17 -9.94 -3.19
CA ARG A 72 11.39 -10.30 -3.93
C ARG A 72 12.34 -9.13 -4.17
N PHE A 73 11.79 -7.94 -4.39
CA PHE A 73 12.60 -6.74 -4.57
C PHE A 73 13.27 -6.33 -3.25
N LEU A 74 12.53 -6.28 -2.16
CA LEU A 74 13.02 -5.90 -0.83
C LEU A 74 14.03 -6.89 -0.27
N ASP A 75 13.82 -8.20 -0.48
CA ASP A 75 14.75 -9.26 -0.06
C ASP A 75 16.13 -9.10 -0.71
N ARG A 76 16.17 -8.71 -2.01
CA ARG A 76 17.44 -8.45 -2.71
C ARG A 76 18.19 -7.22 -2.19
N HIS A 77 17.51 -6.32 -1.50
CA HIS A 77 18.09 -5.10 -0.95
C HIS A 77 18.28 -5.16 0.57
N ALA A 78 18.12 -6.35 1.16
CA ALA A 78 18.25 -6.57 2.61
C ALA A 78 17.43 -5.62 3.49
N MET A 79 16.31 -5.12 2.99
CA MET A 79 15.41 -4.22 3.72
C MET A 79 14.64 -4.96 4.80
N ARG A 80 14.52 -4.37 5.99
CA ARG A 80 13.62 -4.87 7.04
C ARG A 80 12.19 -4.44 6.71
N TYR A 81 11.32 -5.40 6.46
CA TYR A 81 9.94 -5.11 6.09
C TYR A 81 8.94 -6.13 6.63
N ARG A 82 7.70 -5.71 6.69
CA ARG A 82 6.53 -6.59 6.84
C ARG A 82 5.52 -6.26 5.75
N CYS A 83 4.80 -7.27 5.27
CA CYS A 83 3.71 -7.11 4.31
C CYS A 83 2.40 -7.60 4.90
N SER A 84 1.33 -6.90 4.58
CA SER A 84 -0.03 -7.33 4.91
C SER A 84 -0.99 -6.87 3.81
N TRP A 85 -2.15 -7.52 3.77
CA TRP A 85 -3.27 -7.05 2.97
C TRP A 85 -4.55 -7.04 3.78
N VAL A 86 -5.48 -6.20 3.39
CA VAL A 86 -6.81 -6.08 4.00
C VAL A 86 -7.85 -5.80 2.94
N VAL A 87 -9.10 -6.06 3.25
CA VAL A 87 -10.24 -5.71 2.40
C VAL A 87 -10.98 -4.53 3.02
N GLY A 88 -11.20 -3.47 2.24
CA GLY A 88 -11.90 -2.29 2.73
C GLY A 88 -11.74 -1.07 1.84
N SER A 89 -12.02 0.09 2.41
CA SER A 89 -11.78 1.40 1.79
C SER A 89 -10.30 1.75 1.91
N ALA A 90 -9.62 1.91 0.77
CA ALA A 90 -8.17 2.11 0.76
C ALA A 90 -7.70 3.26 1.66
N ALA A 91 -8.35 4.43 1.59
CA ALA A 91 -7.97 5.58 2.41
C ALA A 91 -8.17 5.32 3.91
N ASP A 92 -9.26 4.65 4.29
CA ASP A 92 -9.54 4.34 5.69
C ASP A 92 -8.58 3.28 6.24
N GLU A 93 -8.34 2.23 5.48
CA GLU A 93 -7.41 1.15 5.89
C GLU A 93 -5.96 1.65 6.00
N ILE A 94 -5.50 2.52 5.07
CA ILE A 94 -4.18 3.15 5.15
C ILE A 94 -4.05 3.97 6.43
N LYS A 95 -5.05 4.80 6.76
CA LYS A 95 -5.05 5.62 7.99
C LYS A 95 -5.07 4.77 9.25
N GLN A 96 -5.93 3.75 9.30
CA GLN A 96 -6.02 2.85 10.45
C GLN A 96 -4.71 2.08 10.64
N ALA A 97 -4.16 1.53 9.55
CA ALA A 97 -2.89 0.81 9.60
C ALA A 97 -1.75 1.73 10.04
N SER A 98 -1.68 2.95 9.54
CA SER A 98 -0.61 3.89 9.92
C SER A 98 -0.63 4.23 11.42
N LYS A 99 -1.82 4.35 12.01
CA LYS A 99 -1.98 4.54 13.47
C LYS A 99 -1.61 3.27 14.25
N ARG A 100 -2.14 2.11 13.85
CA ARG A 100 -1.86 0.82 14.48
C ARG A 100 -0.37 0.46 14.49
N GLU A 101 0.29 0.66 13.35
CA GLU A 101 1.72 0.40 13.19
C GLU A 101 2.61 1.52 13.74
N ARG A 102 2.01 2.61 14.26
CA ARG A 102 2.72 3.81 14.74
C ARG A 102 3.70 4.33 13.69
N SER A 103 3.24 4.44 12.46
CA SER A 103 4.05 4.93 11.35
C SER A 103 4.41 6.40 11.54
N HIS A 104 5.63 6.76 11.19
CA HIS A 104 6.11 8.15 11.21
C HIS A 104 5.92 8.83 9.87
N LEU A 105 5.70 8.03 8.81
CA LEU A 105 5.57 8.49 7.45
C LEU A 105 4.69 7.53 6.65
N ILE A 106 3.84 8.07 5.79
CA ILE A 106 3.11 7.32 4.77
C ILE A 106 3.72 7.65 3.41
N VAL A 107 4.00 6.64 2.61
CA VAL A 107 4.47 6.78 1.22
C VAL A 107 3.48 6.12 0.29
N MET A 108 3.07 6.84 -0.75
CA MET A 108 2.13 6.30 -1.74
C MET A 108 2.29 6.95 -3.10
N GLY A 109 1.79 6.30 -4.15
CA GLY A 109 1.68 6.92 -5.46
C GLY A 109 0.58 7.97 -5.52
N THR A 110 0.74 8.97 -6.36
CA THR A 110 -0.31 9.99 -6.59
C THR A 110 -1.51 9.43 -7.34
N HIS A 111 -1.37 8.29 -8.03
CA HIS A 111 -2.41 7.63 -8.83
C HIS A 111 -2.36 6.12 -8.62
N GLY A 112 -3.52 5.48 -8.68
CA GLY A 112 -3.65 4.03 -8.65
C GLY A 112 -3.65 3.40 -10.05
N ARG A 113 -4.01 2.11 -10.14
CA ARG A 113 -3.94 1.26 -11.34
C ARG A 113 -4.81 1.69 -12.53
N GLY A 114 -5.69 2.63 -12.45
CA GLY A 114 -6.69 2.90 -13.50
C GLY A 114 -6.52 4.20 -14.26
N PHE A 115 -5.45 4.94 -14.04
CA PHE A 115 -5.36 6.30 -14.56
C PHE A 115 -4.41 6.43 -15.76
N VAL A 116 -5.00 6.71 -16.92
CA VAL A 116 -4.30 7.09 -18.15
C VAL A 116 -4.75 8.52 -18.49
N GLY A 117 -3.91 9.52 -18.17
CA GLY A 117 -4.20 10.91 -18.56
C GLY A 117 -3.72 11.97 -17.56
N ARG A 118 -3.93 13.22 -17.88
CA ARG A 118 -3.42 14.44 -17.26
C ARG A 118 -3.48 14.48 -15.73
N ILE A 119 -2.52 15.17 -15.15
CA ILE A 119 -2.22 15.53 -13.76
C ILE A 119 -3.46 15.72 -12.86
N MET A 120 -4.13 14.62 -12.50
CA MET A 120 -5.11 14.63 -11.42
C MET A 120 -4.69 13.62 -10.37
N MET A 121 -4.67 14.07 -9.13
CA MET A 121 -4.39 13.20 -7.98
C MET A 121 -5.52 12.20 -7.80
N GLY A 122 -5.19 10.92 -7.58
CA GLY A 122 -6.17 9.87 -7.34
C GLY A 122 -7.00 10.11 -6.06
N SER A 123 -8.23 9.61 -6.05
CA SER A 123 -9.17 9.81 -4.94
C SER A 123 -8.65 9.31 -3.60
N VAL A 124 -7.93 8.19 -3.58
CA VAL A 124 -7.32 7.65 -2.36
C VAL A 124 -6.27 8.61 -1.81
N ALA A 125 -5.35 9.10 -2.68
CA ALA A 125 -4.33 10.05 -2.29
C ALA A 125 -4.94 11.36 -1.74
N GLN A 126 -5.99 11.89 -2.40
CA GLN A 126 -6.70 13.08 -1.94
C GLN A 126 -7.29 12.89 -0.53
N ARG A 127 -7.96 11.76 -0.29
CA ARG A 127 -8.55 11.47 1.02
C ARG A 127 -7.48 11.28 2.10
N VAL A 128 -6.41 10.55 1.80
CA VAL A 128 -5.33 10.35 2.77
C VAL A 128 -4.67 11.68 3.13
N ILE A 129 -4.42 12.57 2.16
CA ILE A 129 -3.89 13.92 2.42
C ILE A 129 -4.82 14.71 3.32
N ALA A 130 -6.12 14.72 3.01
CA ALA A 130 -7.10 15.53 3.74
C ALA A 130 -7.30 15.06 5.20
N GLU A 131 -7.13 13.76 5.45
CA GLU A 131 -7.57 13.15 6.71
C GLU A 131 -6.42 12.57 7.55
N SER A 132 -5.20 12.49 7.01
CA SER A 132 -4.05 11.94 7.75
C SER A 132 -3.38 13.00 8.63
N GLU A 133 -3.09 12.59 9.87
CA GLU A 133 -2.26 13.37 10.80
C GLU A 133 -0.76 13.04 10.64
N ILE A 134 -0.45 12.01 9.85
CA ILE A 134 0.91 11.51 9.63
C ILE A 134 1.45 12.13 8.34
N PRO A 135 2.71 12.63 8.33
CA PRO A 135 3.35 13.13 7.12
C PRO A 135 3.27 12.15 5.94
N LEU A 136 3.15 12.69 4.73
CA LEU A 136 3.05 11.90 3.49
C LEU A 136 4.14 12.28 2.50
N ILE A 137 4.66 11.26 1.81
CA ILE A 137 5.40 11.41 0.56
C ILE A 137 4.54 10.86 -0.58
N LEU A 138 4.30 11.71 -1.57
CA LEU A 138 3.57 11.36 -2.78
C LEU A 138 4.53 11.25 -3.96
N VAL A 139 4.49 10.11 -4.65
CA VAL A 139 5.37 9.83 -5.79
C VAL A 139 4.56 9.82 -7.09
N LYS A 140 5.04 10.61 -8.07
CA LYS A 140 4.44 10.75 -9.40
C LYS A 140 4.94 9.68 -10.38
#